data_30786cde3b3b00fd8b99d4eb72103ae7
#
_entry.id   30786cde3b3b00fd8b99d4eb72103ae7
#
_cell.length_a   1.000
_cell.length_b   1.000
_cell.length_c   1.000
_cell.angle_alpha   90.00
_cell.angle_beta   90.00
_cell.angle_gamma   90.00
#
_symmetry.space_group_name_H-M   'P 1'
#
loop_
_entity.id
_entity.type
_entity.pdbx_description
1 polymer ?
#
loop_
_entity_poly.entity_id
_entity_poly.type
_entity_poly.pdbx_seq_one_letter_code
_entity_poly.pdbx_strand_id
1 'polypeptide(L)'
;MCIRDRFYCLLDDELLGSATALIHNVHMEMWEIDEAELLKVAKANTPELLPYELKNMNDVIREMLISDLQQTIYEKDDRYDMNCNMPSPDIVADGLLKDINSAGNEVAMYVLTNKQKTNGAICMLYDNVIEDFANELEKDLFILPSSVHEIIIVPATDDIDRKELDNMVKDVNKKELDAIDVLSDHVYYYSRDRREVCL
;
A
#
# COMPACT_ATOMS: atom_id res chain seq x y z
N MET A 1 20.82 -6.15 0.69
CA MET A 1 19.35 -6.13 0.51
C MET A 1 18.83 -7.50 0.95
N CYS A 2 18.21 -7.60 2.13
CA CYS A 2 17.53 -8.85 2.50
C CYS A 2 16.15 -8.83 1.83
N ILE A 3 16.10 -9.26 0.59
CA ILE A 3 14.82 -9.57 -0.06
C ILE A 3 14.35 -10.84 0.64
N ARG A 4 13.32 -10.70 1.45
CA ARG A 4 12.60 -11.85 1.99
C ARG A 4 11.61 -12.31 0.94
N ASP A 5 12.13 -12.95 -0.13
CA ASP A 5 11.28 -13.57 -1.13
C ASP A 5 10.53 -14.72 -0.45
N ARG A 6 9.23 -14.51 -0.24
CA ARG A 6 8.35 -15.49 0.36
C ARG A 6 7.18 -15.72 -0.56
N PHE A 7 6.95 -16.97 -0.88
CA PHE A 7 5.76 -17.37 -1.63
C PHE A 7 4.72 -17.92 -0.66
N TYR A 8 3.49 -17.54 -0.86
CA TYR A 8 2.36 -17.99 -0.08
C TYR A 8 1.32 -18.63 -0.98
N CYS A 9 0.71 -19.70 -0.49
CA CYS A 9 -0.51 -20.22 -1.06
C CYS A 9 -1.69 -19.55 -0.36
N LEU A 10 -2.56 -18.91 -1.12
CA LEU A 10 -3.80 -18.35 -0.59
C LEU A 10 -4.82 -19.50 -0.50
N LEU A 11 -5.33 -19.74 0.70
CA LEU A 11 -6.35 -20.72 1.00
C LEU A 11 -7.64 -19.97 1.31
N ASP A 12 -8.66 -20.22 0.53
CA ASP A 12 -9.99 -19.66 0.76
C ASP A 12 -10.94 -20.80 1.08
N ASP A 13 -11.45 -20.83 2.30
CA ASP A 13 -12.36 -21.86 2.79
C ASP A 13 -13.64 -21.20 3.32
N GLU A 14 -14.78 -21.67 2.84
CA GLU A 14 -16.09 -21.10 3.20
C GLU A 14 -16.39 -21.15 4.72
N LEU A 15 -15.78 -22.08 5.45
CA LEU A 15 -15.99 -22.26 6.89
C LEU A 15 -14.93 -21.60 7.76
N LEU A 16 -13.67 -21.55 7.28
CA LEU A 16 -12.52 -21.07 8.04
C LEU A 16 -12.08 -19.66 7.62
N GLY A 17 -12.66 -19.13 6.55
CA GLY A 17 -12.24 -17.85 5.95
C GLY A 17 -10.95 -17.95 5.15
N SER A 18 -10.36 -16.80 4.84
CA SER A 18 -9.11 -16.73 4.08
C SER A 18 -7.91 -16.96 4.98
N ALA A 19 -7.02 -17.84 4.59
CA ALA A 19 -5.76 -18.14 5.25
C ALA A 19 -4.60 -18.16 4.25
N THR A 20 -3.37 -17.98 4.73
CA THR A 20 -2.17 -18.09 3.91
C THR A 20 -1.24 -19.16 4.46
N ALA A 21 -0.69 -19.99 3.59
CA ALA A 21 0.32 -20.98 3.92
C ALA A 21 1.66 -20.62 3.26
N LEU A 22 2.72 -20.51 4.05
CA LEU A 22 4.05 -20.24 3.52
C LEU A 22 4.55 -21.45 2.73
N ILE A 23 5.04 -21.21 1.51
CA ILE A 23 5.67 -22.23 0.68
C ILE A 23 7.13 -22.38 1.11
N HIS A 24 7.50 -23.61 1.47
CA HIS A 24 8.86 -24.01 1.86
C HIS A 24 9.51 -24.84 0.76
N ASN A 25 10.85 -24.97 0.80
CA ASN A 25 11.59 -25.76 -0.18
C ASN A 25 11.08 -27.22 -0.29
N VAL A 26 10.65 -27.83 0.82
CA VAL A 26 10.07 -29.17 0.81
C VAL A 26 8.82 -29.27 -0.07
N HIS A 27 8.03 -28.20 -0.17
CA HIS A 27 6.86 -28.19 -1.04
C HIS A 27 7.28 -28.16 -2.53
N MET A 28 8.32 -27.36 -2.86
CA MET A 28 8.86 -27.34 -4.23
C MET A 28 9.44 -28.70 -4.64
N GLU A 29 10.14 -29.37 -3.71
CA GLU A 29 10.63 -30.75 -3.93
C GLU A 29 9.48 -31.73 -4.19
N MET A 30 8.39 -31.64 -3.39
CA MET A 30 7.21 -32.49 -3.57
C MET A 30 6.47 -32.22 -4.89
N TRP A 31 6.49 -31.00 -5.37
CA TRP A 31 5.87 -30.59 -6.62
C TRP A 31 6.79 -30.74 -7.83
N GLU A 32 8.05 -31.10 -7.60
CA GLU A 32 9.08 -31.25 -8.63
C GLU A 32 9.27 -29.97 -9.47
N ILE A 33 9.18 -28.80 -8.82
CA ILE A 33 9.36 -27.47 -9.44
C ILE A 33 10.53 -26.73 -8.82
N ASP A 34 11.12 -25.84 -9.59
CA ASP A 34 12.14 -24.90 -9.12
C ASP A 34 11.55 -23.53 -8.76
N GLU A 35 12.41 -22.65 -8.22
CA GLU A 35 12.03 -21.29 -7.81
C GLU A 35 11.57 -20.44 -9.02
N ALA A 36 12.19 -20.65 -10.20
CA ALA A 36 11.84 -19.88 -11.39
C ALA A 36 10.43 -20.23 -11.88
N GLU A 37 10.06 -21.49 -11.80
CA GLU A 37 8.71 -21.95 -12.15
C GLU A 37 7.68 -21.46 -11.12
N LEU A 38 8.00 -21.54 -9.82
CA LEU A 38 7.16 -21.00 -8.76
C LEU A 38 6.94 -19.48 -8.93
N LEU A 39 7.99 -18.72 -9.23
CA LEU A 39 7.91 -17.28 -9.50
C LEU A 39 7.02 -16.97 -10.71
N LYS A 40 7.15 -17.78 -11.78
CA LYS A 40 6.32 -17.64 -12.98
C LYS A 40 4.83 -17.83 -12.65
N VAL A 41 4.50 -18.87 -11.89
CA VAL A 41 3.13 -19.15 -11.44
C VAL A 41 2.62 -18.02 -10.52
N ALA A 42 3.44 -17.56 -9.58
CA ALA A 42 3.08 -16.47 -8.70
C ALA A 42 2.80 -15.17 -9.47
N LYS A 43 3.63 -14.81 -10.44
CA LYS A 43 3.42 -13.62 -11.29
C LYS A 43 2.12 -13.69 -12.10
N ALA A 44 1.73 -14.87 -12.55
CA ALA A 44 0.50 -15.04 -13.31
C ALA A 44 -0.75 -14.98 -12.39
N ASN A 45 -0.70 -15.63 -11.24
CA ASN A 45 -1.88 -15.81 -10.40
C ASN A 45 -2.11 -14.65 -9.42
N THR A 46 -1.04 -14.02 -8.91
CA THR A 46 -1.18 -12.99 -7.85
C THR A 46 -2.02 -11.79 -8.29
N PRO A 47 -1.88 -11.23 -9.50
CA PRO A 47 -2.71 -10.11 -9.94
C PRO A 47 -4.20 -10.45 -10.04
N GLU A 48 -4.53 -11.70 -10.36
CA GLU A 48 -5.92 -12.16 -10.44
C GLU A 48 -6.54 -12.39 -9.07
N LEU A 49 -5.77 -12.99 -8.15
CA LEU A 49 -6.22 -13.31 -6.80
C LEU A 49 -6.23 -12.08 -5.88
N LEU A 50 -5.28 -11.20 -6.06
CA LEU A 50 -5.06 -9.98 -5.27
C LEU A 50 -4.99 -8.76 -6.20
N PRO A 51 -6.10 -8.34 -6.83
CA PRO A 51 -6.12 -7.18 -7.71
C PRO A 51 -5.60 -5.95 -6.99
N TYR A 52 -4.78 -5.15 -7.67
CA TYR A 52 -4.25 -3.92 -7.10
C TYR A 52 -5.35 -2.87 -6.86
N GLU A 53 -5.07 -1.99 -5.94
CA GLU A 53 -5.82 -0.78 -5.65
C GLU A 53 -4.82 0.38 -5.58
N LEU A 54 -5.09 1.43 -6.35
CA LEU A 54 -4.30 2.65 -6.37
C LEU A 54 -5.23 3.81 -6.05
N LYS A 55 -4.96 4.52 -4.94
CA LYS A 55 -5.79 5.61 -4.44
C LYS A 55 -4.96 6.83 -4.11
N ASN A 56 -5.56 8.01 -4.24
CA ASN A 56 -4.98 9.22 -3.67
C ASN A 56 -4.89 9.09 -2.14
N MET A 57 -3.82 9.59 -1.55
CA MET A 57 -3.60 9.55 -0.09
C MET A 57 -4.74 10.22 0.69
N ASN A 58 -5.29 11.32 0.19
CA ASN A 58 -6.40 12.00 0.84
C ASN A 58 -7.66 11.12 0.91
N ASP A 59 -7.92 10.31 -0.13
CA ASP A 59 -9.04 9.37 -0.12
C ASP A 59 -8.82 8.26 0.89
N VAL A 60 -7.58 7.75 1.01
CA VAL A 60 -7.22 6.74 2.01
C VAL A 60 -7.40 7.29 3.42
N ILE A 61 -6.88 8.49 3.71
CA ILE A 61 -7.04 9.15 5.02
C ILE A 61 -8.53 9.38 5.32
N ARG A 62 -9.30 9.82 4.32
CA ARG A 62 -10.75 10.01 4.45
C ARG A 62 -11.47 8.72 4.85
N GLU A 63 -11.17 7.62 4.16
CA GLU A 63 -11.74 6.30 4.46
C GLU A 63 -11.40 5.86 5.90
N MET A 64 -10.15 6.06 6.33
CA MET A 64 -9.72 5.74 7.69
C MET A 64 -10.47 6.58 8.73
N LEU A 65 -10.55 7.90 8.55
CA LEU A 65 -11.26 8.80 9.46
C LEU A 65 -12.75 8.43 9.59
N ILE A 66 -13.41 8.10 8.48
CA ILE A 66 -14.82 7.66 8.50
C ILE A 66 -14.97 6.36 9.28
N SER A 67 -14.08 5.38 9.05
CA SER A 67 -14.10 4.10 9.77
C SER A 67 -13.92 4.29 11.27
N ASP A 68 -12.96 5.10 11.70
CA ASP A 68 -12.67 5.37 13.11
C ASP A 68 -13.83 6.11 13.80
N LEU A 69 -14.43 7.08 13.09
CA LEU A 69 -15.60 7.81 13.60
C LEU A 69 -16.81 6.87 13.74
N GLN A 70 -17.04 5.99 12.78
CA GLN A 70 -18.11 4.99 12.85
C GLN A 70 -17.90 4.04 14.03
N GLN A 71 -16.69 3.49 14.19
CA GLN A 71 -16.37 2.61 15.30
C GLN A 71 -16.60 3.32 16.65
N THR A 72 -16.16 4.57 16.78
CA THR A 72 -16.35 5.38 18.00
C THR A 72 -17.83 5.60 18.32
N ILE A 73 -18.68 5.74 17.30
CA ILE A 73 -20.13 5.89 17.47
C ILE A 73 -20.74 4.57 17.96
N TYR A 74 -20.37 3.43 17.37
CA TYR A 74 -20.89 2.13 17.78
C TYR A 74 -20.49 1.73 19.20
N GLU A 75 -19.26 2.06 19.64
CA GLU A 75 -18.78 1.75 21.00
C GLU A 75 -19.45 2.59 22.10
N LYS A 76 -20.04 3.74 21.75
CA LYS A 76 -20.71 4.66 22.71
C LYS A 76 -22.22 4.48 22.83
N ASP A 77 -22.82 3.53 22.11
CA ASP A 77 -24.28 3.41 21.96
C ASP A 77 -25.06 3.02 23.24
N ASP A 78 -24.40 2.67 24.34
CA ASP A 78 -25.07 2.37 25.61
C ASP A 78 -25.44 3.60 26.46
N ARG A 79 -25.14 4.84 26.03
CA ARG A 79 -25.37 6.07 26.86
C ARG A 79 -25.72 7.36 26.11
N TYR A 80 -25.91 7.33 24.80
CA TYR A 80 -26.18 8.58 24.06
C TYR A 80 -27.66 8.76 23.73
N ASP A 81 -28.21 9.89 24.27
CA ASP A 81 -29.50 10.42 23.89
C ASP A 81 -29.57 10.68 22.38
N MET A 82 -30.48 10.04 21.67
CA MET A 82 -30.66 10.09 20.21
C MET A 82 -31.00 11.48 19.63
N ASN A 83 -30.87 12.52 20.42
CA ASN A 83 -31.20 13.92 20.06
C ASN A 83 -29.97 14.80 19.75
N CYS A 84 -28.76 14.23 19.68
CA CYS A 84 -27.60 15.02 19.26
C CYS A 84 -27.57 15.16 17.75
N ASN A 85 -27.66 16.39 17.25
CA ASN A 85 -27.44 16.80 15.89
C ASN A 85 -25.93 16.68 15.54
N MET A 86 -25.37 15.46 15.63
CA MET A 86 -23.98 15.24 15.23
C MET A 86 -23.91 15.22 13.69
N PRO A 87 -22.95 15.94 13.10
CA PRO A 87 -22.73 15.85 11.67
C PRO A 87 -22.36 14.40 11.30
N SER A 88 -22.70 13.99 10.08
CA SER A 88 -22.33 12.65 9.61
C SER A 88 -20.79 12.47 9.62
N PRO A 89 -20.28 11.23 9.81
CA PRO A 89 -18.84 10.94 9.77
C PRO A 89 -18.15 11.51 8.53
N ASP A 90 -18.82 11.51 7.38
CA ASP A 90 -18.31 12.10 6.13
C ASP A 90 -18.03 13.59 6.26
N ILE A 91 -18.96 14.37 6.83
CA ILE A 91 -18.80 15.83 7.00
C ILE A 91 -17.64 16.13 7.95
N VAL A 92 -17.49 15.34 9.01
CA VAL A 92 -16.39 15.51 9.97
C VAL A 92 -15.06 15.16 9.32
N ALA A 93 -14.99 14.06 8.60
CA ALA A 93 -13.79 13.63 7.87
C ALA A 93 -13.35 14.67 6.84
N ASP A 94 -14.28 15.20 6.04
CA ASP A 94 -14.00 16.24 5.05
C ASP A 94 -13.49 17.54 5.68
N GLY A 95 -14.02 17.90 6.86
CA GLY A 95 -13.53 19.04 7.65
C GLY A 95 -12.09 18.84 8.13
N LEU A 96 -11.80 17.69 8.71
CA LEU A 96 -10.45 17.35 9.20
C LEU A 96 -9.43 17.30 8.07
N LEU A 97 -9.77 16.70 6.93
CA LEU A 97 -8.91 16.68 5.75
C LEU A 97 -8.58 18.09 5.24
N LYS A 98 -9.58 18.96 5.21
CA LYS A 98 -9.37 20.33 4.79
C LYS A 98 -8.42 21.09 5.72
N ASP A 99 -8.49 20.83 7.02
CA ASP A 99 -7.58 21.43 8.00
C ASP A 99 -6.15 20.89 7.84
N ILE A 100 -5.98 19.57 7.59
CA ILE A 100 -4.69 18.93 7.33
C ILE A 100 -4.05 19.53 6.07
N ASN A 101 -4.80 19.61 4.97
CA ASN A 101 -4.29 20.10 3.68
C ASN A 101 -4.00 21.61 3.68
N SER A 102 -4.68 22.39 4.51
CA SER A 102 -4.42 23.82 4.64
C SER A 102 -3.13 24.17 5.39
N ALA A 103 -2.54 23.20 6.09
CA ALA A 103 -1.35 23.38 6.91
C ALA A 103 -0.02 23.14 6.16
N GLY A 104 -0.03 22.64 4.91
CA GLY A 104 1.20 22.28 4.18
C GLY A 104 1.14 22.51 2.67
N ASN A 105 2.28 22.44 2.02
CA ASN A 105 2.37 22.33 0.56
C ASN A 105 1.86 20.94 0.15
N GLU A 106 0.82 20.92 -0.64
CA GLU A 106 0.14 19.70 -1.06
C GLU A 106 0.99 18.95 -2.11
N VAL A 107 1.86 18.06 -1.66
CA VAL A 107 2.51 17.09 -2.54
C VAL A 107 1.50 15.97 -2.80
N ALA A 108 1.13 15.77 -4.05
CA ALA A 108 0.24 14.66 -4.41
C ALA A 108 0.92 13.33 -4.09
N MET A 109 0.26 12.50 -3.27
CA MET A 109 0.73 11.17 -2.90
C MET A 109 -0.35 10.15 -3.22
N TYR A 110 0.08 8.97 -3.62
CA TYR A 110 -0.81 7.86 -3.94
C TYR A 110 -0.36 6.61 -3.21
N VAL A 111 -1.31 5.80 -2.79
CA VAL A 111 -1.06 4.52 -2.13
C VAL A 111 -1.37 3.40 -3.11
N LEU A 112 -0.39 2.55 -3.39
CA LEU A 112 -0.57 1.33 -4.15
C LEU A 112 -0.52 0.13 -3.22
N THR A 113 -1.59 -0.63 -3.20
CA THR A 113 -1.74 -1.86 -2.43
C THR A 113 -2.65 -2.84 -3.19
N ASN A 114 -3.09 -3.92 -2.57
CA ASN A 114 -4.15 -4.77 -3.09
C ASN A 114 -5.46 -4.58 -2.31
N LYS A 115 -6.56 -5.09 -2.87
CA LYS A 115 -7.89 -4.95 -2.24
C LYS A 115 -7.98 -5.54 -0.83
N GLN A 116 -7.11 -6.50 -0.48
CA GLN A 116 -7.07 -7.12 0.85
C GLN A 116 -6.18 -6.34 1.83
N LYS A 117 -5.43 -5.34 1.36
CA LYS A 117 -4.47 -4.53 2.14
C LYS A 117 -3.43 -5.37 2.89
N THR A 118 -3.07 -6.53 2.33
CA THR A 118 -2.12 -7.48 2.93
C THR A 118 -1.06 -7.86 1.89
N ASN A 119 0.23 -7.67 2.24
CA ASN A 119 1.36 -7.87 1.34
C ASN A 119 1.22 -7.13 -0.01
N GLY A 120 0.52 -6.00 -0.01
CA GLY A 120 0.13 -5.28 -1.21
C GLY A 120 1.27 -4.54 -1.90
N ALA A 121 2.43 -4.36 -1.27
CA ALA A 121 3.61 -3.79 -1.93
C ALA A 121 4.04 -4.58 -3.18
N ILE A 122 3.68 -5.87 -3.27
CA ILE A 122 3.93 -6.70 -4.46
C ILE A 122 3.27 -6.16 -5.72
N CYS A 123 2.20 -5.35 -5.60
CA CYS A 123 1.49 -4.76 -6.74
C CYS A 123 2.39 -3.88 -7.61
N MET A 124 3.50 -3.36 -7.07
CA MET A 124 4.50 -2.65 -7.89
C MET A 124 5.18 -3.52 -8.95
N LEU A 125 5.15 -4.84 -8.77
CA LEU A 125 5.72 -5.82 -9.70
C LEU A 125 4.70 -6.38 -10.69
N TYR A 126 3.44 -5.96 -10.62
CA TYR A 126 2.44 -6.35 -11.61
C TYR A 126 2.73 -5.65 -12.94
N ASP A 127 2.49 -6.38 -14.02
CA ASP A 127 2.77 -5.88 -15.36
C ASP A 127 2.02 -4.56 -15.61
N ASN A 128 2.74 -3.57 -16.08
CA ASN A 128 2.28 -2.25 -16.51
C ASN A 128 1.70 -1.33 -15.42
N VAL A 129 1.46 -1.77 -14.18
CA VAL A 129 0.80 -0.95 -13.15
C VAL A 129 1.53 0.38 -12.91
N ILE A 130 2.84 0.36 -12.71
CA ILE A 130 3.66 1.57 -12.52
C ILE A 130 3.77 2.37 -13.82
N GLU A 131 3.96 1.69 -14.96
CA GLU A 131 4.09 2.33 -16.27
C GLU A 131 2.80 3.07 -16.67
N ASP A 132 1.66 2.41 -16.56
CA ASP A 132 0.37 2.98 -16.91
C ASP A 132 0.05 4.20 -16.03
N PHE A 133 0.33 4.10 -14.73
CA PHE A 133 0.11 5.22 -13.81
C PHE A 133 1.06 6.39 -14.08
N ALA A 134 2.34 6.14 -14.36
CA ALA A 134 3.28 7.19 -14.75
C ALA A 134 2.86 7.88 -16.06
N ASN A 135 2.31 7.11 -17.01
CA ASN A 135 1.80 7.64 -18.27
C ASN A 135 0.51 8.46 -18.07
N GLU A 136 -0.38 8.02 -17.18
CA GLU A 136 -1.60 8.77 -16.82
C GLU A 136 -1.27 10.15 -16.24
N LEU A 137 -0.27 10.20 -15.35
CA LEU A 137 0.19 11.45 -14.73
C LEU A 137 1.12 12.28 -15.62
N GLU A 138 1.61 11.69 -16.72
CA GLU A 138 2.66 12.28 -17.58
C GLU A 138 3.94 12.66 -16.83
N LYS A 139 4.27 11.96 -15.75
CA LYS A 139 5.41 12.23 -14.85
C LYS A 139 6.19 10.97 -14.52
N ASP A 140 7.47 11.16 -14.27
CA ASP A 140 8.29 10.17 -13.58
C ASP A 140 7.80 10.04 -12.12
N LEU A 141 8.14 8.94 -11.45
CA LEU A 141 7.60 8.65 -10.12
C LEU A 141 8.72 8.36 -9.13
N PHE A 142 8.59 8.90 -7.93
CA PHE A 142 9.27 8.37 -6.75
C PHE A 142 8.40 7.29 -6.12
N ILE A 143 9.02 6.15 -5.77
CA ILE A 143 8.37 5.02 -5.14
C ILE A 143 8.97 4.84 -3.76
N LEU A 144 8.16 5.07 -2.73
CA LEU A 144 8.53 5.00 -1.33
C LEU A 144 8.00 3.68 -0.76
N PRO A 145 8.89 2.75 -0.35
CA PRO A 145 8.48 1.49 0.26
C PRO A 145 8.01 1.75 1.70
N SER A 146 6.73 2.07 1.87
CA SER A 146 6.15 2.34 3.19
C SER A 146 6.18 1.10 4.06
N SER A 147 5.71 -0.05 3.54
CA SER A 147 5.75 -1.33 4.24
C SER A 147 5.68 -2.49 3.25
N VAL A 148 5.68 -3.74 3.73
CA VAL A 148 5.36 -4.90 2.88
C VAL A 148 3.90 -4.89 2.41
N HIS A 149 3.03 -4.12 3.06
CA HIS A 149 1.60 -4.07 2.77
C HIS A 149 1.23 -3.05 1.70
N GLU A 150 2.06 -2.00 1.52
CA GLU A 150 1.77 -0.91 0.59
C GLU A 150 3.04 -0.15 0.20
N ILE A 151 2.97 0.54 -0.91
CA ILE A 151 3.95 1.54 -1.31
C ILE A 151 3.27 2.89 -1.51
N ILE A 152 4.02 3.96 -1.26
CA ILE A 152 3.59 5.32 -1.57
C ILE A 152 4.25 5.75 -2.87
N ILE A 153 3.48 6.31 -3.78
CA ILE A 153 3.94 6.86 -5.05
C ILE A 153 3.79 8.38 -5.01
N VAL A 154 4.87 9.07 -5.37
CA VAL A 154 4.93 10.53 -5.43
C VAL A 154 5.34 10.93 -6.85
N PRO A 155 4.55 11.72 -7.58
CA PRO A 155 4.95 12.23 -8.89
C PRO A 155 6.20 13.08 -8.75
N ALA A 156 7.21 12.84 -9.59
CA ALA A 156 8.44 13.62 -9.59
C ALA A 156 8.17 15.03 -10.13
N THR A 157 8.52 16.02 -9.31
CA THR A 157 8.49 17.45 -9.67
C THR A 157 9.79 18.11 -9.25
N ASP A 158 10.10 19.27 -9.82
CA ASP A 158 11.35 20.00 -9.54
C ASP A 158 11.46 20.45 -8.07
N ASP A 159 10.35 20.54 -7.36
CA ASP A 159 10.30 21.00 -5.97
C ASP A 159 10.55 19.88 -4.95
N ILE A 160 10.66 18.62 -5.40
CA ILE A 160 10.81 17.45 -4.51
C ILE A 160 12.29 17.03 -4.46
N ASP A 161 12.90 17.14 -3.29
CA ASP A 161 14.24 16.60 -3.04
C ASP A 161 14.18 15.12 -2.66
N ARG A 162 14.78 14.26 -3.49
CA ARG A 162 14.91 12.84 -3.23
C ARG A 162 15.53 12.51 -1.86
N LYS A 163 16.48 13.32 -1.39
CA LYS A 163 17.13 13.10 -0.10
C LYS A 163 16.18 13.33 1.07
N GLU A 164 15.25 14.26 0.92
CA GLU A 164 14.20 14.48 1.92
C GLU A 164 13.26 13.26 1.98
N LEU A 165 12.88 12.72 0.82
CA LEU A 165 12.08 11.49 0.76
C LEU A 165 12.84 10.28 1.36
N ASP A 166 14.13 10.11 1.07
CA ASP A 166 14.95 9.04 1.67
C ASP A 166 15.02 9.15 3.20
N ASN A 167 15.14 10.37 3.73
CA ASN A 167 15.13 10.59 5.18
C ASN A 167 13.75 10.28 5.78
N MET A 168 12.69 10.68 5.10
CA MET A 168 11.31 10.39 5.53
C MET A 168 11.07 8.87 5.62
N VAL A 169 11.44 8.11 4.59
CA VAL A 169 11.32 6.64 4.59
C VAL A 169 12.06 6.02 5.78
N LYS A 170 13.31 6.43 6.02
CA LYS A 170 14.12 5.93 7.16
C LYS A 170 13.51 6.27 8.51
N ASP A 171 12.96 7.47 8.64
CA ASP A 171 12.34 7.93 9.88
C ASP A 171 11.05 7.15 10.18
N VAL A 172 10.21 6.93 9.16
CA VAL A 172 8.98 6.13 9.28
C VAL A 172 9.33 4.68 9.62
N ASN A 173 10.22 4.05 8.88
CA ASN A 173 10.66 2.68 9.14
C ASN A 173 11.16 2.48 10.58
N LYS A 174 11.85 3.47 11.13
CA LYS A 174 12.43 3.40 12.47
C LYS A 174 11.42 3.62 13.59
N LYS A 175 10.39 4.44 13.35
CA LYS A 175 9.47 4.90 14.40
C LYS A 175 8.14 4.15 14.40
N GLU A 176 7.65 3.78 13.21
CA GLU A 176 6.26 3.37 13.02
C GLU A 176 6.12 1.91 12.57
N LEU A 177 7.19 1.27 12.07
CA LEU A 177 7.11 -0.07 11.52
C LEU A 177 7.82 -1.10 12.40
N ASP A 178 7.20 -2.28 12.50
CA ASP A 178 7.88 -3.46 12.99
C ASP A 178 8.96 -3.92 11.98
N ALA A 179 10.07 -4.44 12.47
CA ALA A 179 11.19 -4.87 11.62
C ALA A 179 10.80 -5.94 10.56
N ILE A 180 9.70 -6.64 10.79
CA ILE A 180 9.16 -7.63 9.85
C ILE A 180 8.46 -6.98 8.66
N ASP A 181 7.92 -5.78 8.83
CA ASP A 181 7.14 -5.07 7.83
C ASP A 181 7.97 -4.08 7.01
N VAL A 182 9.22 -3.82 7.42
CA VAL A 182 10.13 -2.94 6.68
C VAL A 182 10.50 -3.61 5.34
N LEU A 183 10.16 -2.94 4.23
CA LEU A 183 10.47 -3.40 2.88
C LEU A 183 11.84 -2.92 2.40
N SER A 184 12.12 -1.63 2.50
CA SER A 184 13.41 -1.02 2.10
C SER A 184 13.59 0.34 2.78
N ASP A 185 14.85 0.76 2.96
CA ASP A 185 15.22 2.08 3.51
C ASP A 185 15.52 3.12 2.42
N HIS A 186 15.25 2.80 1.16
CA HIS A 186 15.59 3.65 0.03
C HIS A 186 14.37 3.97 -0.81
N VAL A 187 14.34 5.20 -1.34
CA VAL A 187 13.37 5.62 -2.35
C VAL A 187 13.83 5.12 -3.72
N TYR A 188 12.94 4.51 -4.45
CA TYR A 188 13.15 4.11 -5.84
C TYR A 188 12.59 5.18 -6.78
N TYR A 189 13.06 5.18 -8.00
CA TYR A 189 12.66 6.12 -9.04
C TYR A 189 12.26 5.36 -10.30
N TYR A 190 11.06 5.63 -10.80
CA TYR A 190 10.60 5.12 -12.09
C TYR A 190 10.79 6.18 -13.16
N SER A 191 11.55 5.86 -14.20
CA SER A 191 11.73 6.71 -15.37
C SER A 191 10.83 6.27 -16.51
N ARG A 192 9.98 7.15 -17.01
CA ARG A 192 9.12 6.90 -18.18
C ARG A 192 9.94 6.68 -19.44
N ASP A 193 11.01 7.45 -19.62
CA ASP A 193 11.88 7.34 -20.80
C ASP A 193 12.57 5.98 -20.89
N ARG A 194 13.02 5.46 -19.75
CA ARG A 194 13.70 4.17 -19.66
C ARG A 194 12.76 3.01 -19.44
N ARG A 195 11.54 3.25 -18.98
CA ARG A 195 10.54 2.26 -18.53
C ARG A 195 11.10 1.28 -17.52
N GLU A 196 11.84 1.81 -16.57
CA GLU A 196 12.50 1.01 -15.53
C GLU A 196 12.46 1.69 -14.18
N VAL A 197 12.45 0.87 -13.11
CA VAL A 197 12.63 1.30 -11.73
C VAL A 197 14.12 1.23 -11.40
N CYS A 198 14.67 2.30 -10.88
CA CYS A 198 16.07 2.39 -10.45
C CYS A 198 16.19 2.97 -9.03
N LEU A 199 17.35 2.74 -8.42
CA LEU A 199 17.77 3.35 -7.16
C LEU A 199 18.28 4.76 -7.37
#